data_3f38d0e81bbaedba57cc53bcd667eb34
#
_entry.id   3f38d0e81bbaedba57cc53bcd667eb34
#
_cell.length_a   1.000
_cell.length_b   1.000
_cell.length_c   1.000
_cell.angle_alpha   90.00
_cell.angle_beta   90.00
_cell.angle_gamma   90.00
#
_symmetry.space_group_name_H-M   'P 1'
#
loop_
_entity.id
_entity.type
_entity.pdbx_description
1 polymer ?
#
loop_
_entity_poly.entity_id
_entity_poly.type
_entity_poly.pdbx_seq_one_letter_code
_entity_poly.pdbx_strand_id
1 'polypeptide(L)'
;MCIRDRFNSGVRPAINPGLSVSRVGGSAQTKIMKKLAGGVRTALAQYRELAAFSQFASDLDDATKQQLANGKAFTELLKQKQYAPMSVAQQALSLYTADRGYMADVDVEKILDFEAALHGYLAAEKGELEEQINTTGDWNDDIENQFKELVEDFKKTQTF
;
A
#
# COMPACT_ATOMS: atom_id res chain seq x y z
N MET A 1 -19.43 -8.15 -8.14
CA MET A 1 -19.17 -8.42 -6.69
C MET A 1 -19.79 -7.29 -5.89
N CYS A 2 -20.81 -7.58 -5.06
CA CYS A 2 -21.47 -6.58 -4.22
C CYS A 2 -20.70 -6.33 -2.91
N ILE A 3 -21.17 -5.39 -2.09
CA ILE A 3 -20.54 -5.09 -0.77
C ILE A 3 -20.51 -6.34 0.11
N ARG A 4 -21.61 -7.11 0.15
CA ARG A 4 -21.69 -8.35 0.91
C ARG A 4 -20.65 -9.39 0.48
N ASP A 5 -20.45 -9.56 -0.82
CA ASP A 5 -19.50 -10.53 -1.35
C ASP A 5 -18.06 -10.17 -0.94
N ARG A 6 -17.71 -8.86 -1.00
CA ARG A 6 -16.41 -8.39 -0.54
C ARG A 6 -16.21 -8.61 0.95
N PHE A 7 -17.22 -8.26 1.76
CA PHE A 7 -17.16 -8.48 3.20
C PHE A 7 -16.95 -9.96 3.54
N ASN A 8 -17.68 -10.84 2.89
CA ASN A 8 -17.58 -12.29 3.10
C ASN A 8 -16.26 -12.88 2.58
N SER A 9 -15.65 -12.28 1.54
CA SER A 9 -14.32 -12.65 1.04
C SER A 9 -13.16 -12.04 1.85
N GLY A 10 -13.45 -11.40 2.99
CA GLY A 10 -12.42 -10.85 3.88
C GLY A 10 -11.95 -9.43 3.53
N VAL A 11 -12.50 -8.80 2.50
CA VAL A 11 -12.18 -7.40 2.14
C VAL A 11 -12.94 -6.48 3.08
N ARG A 12 -12.24 -5.96 4.09
CA ARG A 12 -12.81 -5.08 5.14
C ARG A 12 -11.91 -3.88 5.36
N PRO A 13 -12.38 -2.65 5.12
CA PRO A 13 -13.75 -2.27 4.70
C PRO A 13 -14.10 -2.78 3.30
N ALA A 14 -15.37 -3.09 3.08
CA ALA A 14 -15.90 -3.66 1.83
C ALA A 14 -16.03 -2.61 0.71
N ILE A 15 -15.06 -1.71 0.59
CA ILE A 15 -15.04 -0.60 -0.38
C ILE A 15 -14.46 -1.09 -1.71
N ASN A 16 -14.98 -0.54 -2.80
CA ASN A 16 -14.37 -0.68 -4.12
C ASN A 16 -13.70 0.64 -4.52
N PRO A 17 -12.37 0.75 -4.44
CA PRO A 17 -11.66 1.99 -4.77
C PRO A 17 -11.87 2.45 -6.21
N GLY A 18 -12.16 1.50 -7.13
CA GLY A 18 -12.44 1.81 -8.53
C GLY A 18 -13.81 2.47 -8.77
N LEU A 19 -14.80 2.17 -7.93
CA LEU A 19 -16.16 2.72 -8.03
C LEU A 19 -16.41 3.85 -7.03
N SER A 20 -15.60 3.94 -5.97
CA SER A 20 -15.71 5.00 -4.97
C SER A 20 -15.10 6.28 -5.50
N VAL A 21 -15.92 7.27 -5.81
CA VAL A 21 -15.49 8.55 -6.37
C VAL A 21 -15.90 9.68 -5.44
N SER A 22 -14.96 10.57 -5.14
CA SER A 22 -15.22 11.83 -4.42
C SER A 22 -14.86 13.02 -5.31
N ARG A 23 -15.77 14.00 -5.43
CA ARG A 23 -15.51 15.24 -6.18
C ARG A 23 -14.47 16.13 -5.51
N VAL A 24 -14.37 16.06 -4.19
CA VAL A 24 -13.51 16.93 -3.36
C VAL A 24 -12.30 16.16 -2.81
N GLY A 25 -12.34 14.83 -2.82
CA GLY A 25 -11.35 13.99 -2.18
C GLY A 25 -9.90 14.29 -2.58
N GLY A 26 -9.64 14.45 -3.88
CA GLY A 26 -8.30 14.78 -4.35
C GLY A 26 -7.79 16.16 -3.93
N SER A 27 -8.69 17.12 -3.71
CA SER A 27 -8.33 18.47 -3.23
C SER A 27 -8.11 18.51 -1.72
N ALA A 28 -8.77 17.60 -0.98
CA ALA A 28 -8.67 17.50 0.47
C ALA A 28 -7.44 16.68 0.94
N GLN A 29 -6.83 15.90 0.05
CA GLN A 29 -5.64 15.12 0.37
C GLN A 29 -4.40 16.00 0.59
N THR A 30 -3.55 15.59 1.53
CA THR A 30 -2.20 16.14 1.67
C THR A 30 -1.37 15.85 0.42
N LYS A 31 -0.29 16.61 0.19
CA LYS A 31 0.57 16.45 -1.00
C LYS A 31 1.14 15.04 -1.11
N ILE A 32 1.62 14.49 0.02
CA ILE A 32 2.17 13.12 0.08
C ILE A 32 1.11 12.08 -0.31
N MET A 33 -0.10 12.16 0.25
CA MET A 33 -1.18 11.23 -0.07
C MET A 33 -1.62 11.35 -1.53
N LYS A 34 -1.72 12.55 -2.06
CA LYS A 34 -2.07 12.79 -3.46
C LYS A 34 -1.04 12.18 -4.41
N LYS A 35 0.24 12.27 -4.07
CA LYS A 35 1.33 11.70 -4.87
C LYS A 35 1.31 10.17 -4.85
N LEU A 36 1.23 9.57 -3.67
CA LEU A 36 1.37 8.12 -3.49
C LEU A 36 0.07 7.35 -3.79
N ALA A 37 -1.08 7.89 -3.42
CA ALA A 37 -2.37 7.23 -3.69
C ALA A 37 -2.83 7.36 -5.16
N GLY A 38 -2.24 8.27 -5.93
CA GLY A 38 -2.65 8.51 -7.32
C GLY A 38 -2.58 7.29 -8.22
N GLY A 39 -1.56 6.45 -8.06
CA GLY A 39 -1.34 5.22 -8.82
C GLY A 39 -2.19 4.03 -8.40
N VAL A 40 -2.68 4.00 -7.16
CA VAL A 40 -3.35 2.82 -6.56
C VAL A 40 -4.58 2.37 -7.36
N ARG A 41 -5.41 3.32 -7.82
CA ARG A 41 -6.61 2.99 -8.62
C ARG A 41 -6.25 2.31 -9.93
N THR A 42 -5.23 2.80 -10.61
CA THR A 42 -4.73 2.24 -11.88
C THR A 42 -4.14 0.85 -11.65
N ALA A 43 -3.31 0.69 -10.62
CA ALA A 43 -2.73 -0.60 -10.24
C ALA A 43 -3.80 -1.64 -9.91
N LEU A 44 -4.83 -1.27 -9.15
CA LEU A 44 -5.95 -2.17 -8.83
C LEU A 44 -6.84 -2.49 -10.05
N ALA A 45 -7.00 -1.56 -11.00
CA ALA A 45 -7.72 -1.84 -12.24
C ALA A 45 -6.95 -2.85 -13.10
N GLN A 46 -5.67 -2.62 -13.31
CA GLN A 46 -4.77 -3.54 -14.03
C GLN A 46 -4.73 -4.93 -13.36
N TYR A 47 -4.61 -4.96 -12.03
CA TYR A 47 -4.65 -6.21 -11.29
C TYR A 47 -5.93 -7.01 -11.56
N ARG A 48 -7.10 -6.37 -11.59
CA ARG A 48 -8.37 -7.05 -11.85
C ARG A 48 -8.45 -7.63 -13.26
N GLU A 49 -7.93 -6.91 -14.25
CA GLU A 49 -7.86 -7.40 -15.64
C GLU A 49 -6.91 -8.60 -15.74
N LEU A 50 -5.75 -8.50 -15.12
CA LEU A 50 -4.74 -9.55 -15.14
C LEU A 50 -5.07 -10.76 -14.25
N ALA A 51 -5.85 -10.57 -13.18
CA ALA A 51 -6.22 -11.64 -12.25
C ALA A 51 -6.99 -12.79 -12.95
N ALA A 52 -7.75 -12.48 -14.00
CA ALA A 52 -8.42 -13.51 -14.81
C ALA A 52 -7.41 -14.44 -15.54
N PHE A 53 -6.22 -13.94 -15.84
CA PHE A 53 -5.14 -14.69 -16.50
C PHE A 53 -4.16 -15.32 -15.52
N SER A 54 -4.29 -15.05 -14.23
CA SER A 54 -3.37 -15.57 -13.19
C SER A 54 -3.37 -17.11 -13.10
N GLN A 55 -4.39 -17.78 -13.65
CA GLN A 55 -4.47 -19.23 -13.75
C GLN A 55 -3.40 -19.80 -14.71
N PHE A 56 -2.86 -18.98 -15.61
CA PHE A 56 -1.81 -19.32 -16.57
C PHE A 56 -0.45 -18.72 -16.16
N ALA A 57 -0.19 -18.62 -14.86
CA ALA A 57 0.96 -17.92 -14.28
C ALA A 57 2.33 -18.41 -14.80
N SER A 58 2.41 -19.64 -15.31
CA SER A 58 3.65 -20.21 -15.87
C SER A 58 4.12 -19.49 -17.15
N ASP A 59 3.18 -18.89 -17.90
CA ASP A 59 3.44 -18.31 -19.22
C ASP A 59 3.48 -16.77 -19.21
N LEU A 60 3.41 -16.16 -17.98
CA LEU A 60 3.43 -14.71 -17.83
C LEU A 60 4.87 -14.19 -17.81
N ASP A 61 5.07 -13.05 -18.47
CA ASP A 61 6.31 -12.29 -18.37
C ASP A 61 6.53 -11.71 -16.97
N ASP A 62 7.77 -11.35 -16.65
CA ASP A 62 8.13 -10.92 -15.30
C ASP A 62 7.48 -9.57 -14.93
N ALA A 63 7.24 -8.68 -15.90
CA ALA A 63 6.53 -7.43 -15.67
C ALA A 63 5.08 -7.67 -15.24
N THR A 64 4.39 -8.60 -15.89
CA THR A 64 3.02 -8.99 -15.54
C THR A 64 2.95 -9.68 -14.16
N LYS A 65 3.94 -10.54 -13.85
CA LYS A 65 4.06 -11.14 -12.51
C LYS A 65 4.22 -10.06 -11.42
N GLN A 66 5.07 -9.07 -11.67
CA GLN A 66 5.27 -7.95 -10.75
C GLN A 66 3.99 -7.12 -10.55
N GLN A 67 3.26 -6.84 -11.62
CA GLN A 67 1.97 -6.13 -11.53
C GLN A 67 0.93 -6.92 -10.72
N LEU A 68 0.89 -8.23 -10.89
CA LEU A 68 0.02 -9.11 -10.09
C LEU A 68 0.42 -9.12 -8.62
N ALA A 69 1.71 -9.20 -8.32
CA ALA A 69 2.22 -9.15 -6.95
C ALA A 69 1.87 -7.81 -6.28
N ASN A 70 2.14 -6.69 -6.95
CA ASN A 70 1.80 -5.36 -6.44
C ASN A 70 0.28 -5.19 -6.22
N GLY A 71 -0.53 -5.66 -7.16
CA GLY A 71 -2.00 -5.60 -7.03
C GLY A 71 -2.54 -6.43 -5.87
N LYS A 72 -1.95 -7.59 -5.59
CA LYS A 72 -2.24 -8.40 -4.40
C LYS A 72 -1.86 -7.64 -3.12
N ALA A 73 -0.65 -7.09 -3.07
CA ALA A 73 -0.17 -6.30 -1.94
C ALA A 73 -1.11 -5.11 -1.63
N PHE A 74 -1.47 -4.32 -2.64
CA PHE A 74 -2.45 -3.24 -2.46
C PHE A 74 -3.81 -3.74 -1.96
N THR A 75 -4.26 -4.90 -2.43
CA THR A 75 -5.54 -5.46 -1.99
C THR A 75 -5.52 -5.82 -0.51
N GLU A 76 -4.40 -6.37 -0.01
CA GLU A 76 -4.21 -6.67 1.42
C GLU A 76 -4.06 -5.39 2.26
N LEU A 77 -3.23 -4.44 1.84
CA LEU A 77 -3.02 -3.17 2.54
C LEU A 77 -4.30 -2.31 2.68
N LEU A 78 -5.25 -2.47 1.77
CA LEU A 78 -6.55 -1.79 1.88
C LEU A 78 -7.50 -2.45 2.88
N LYS A 79 -7.13 -3.58 3.46
CA LYS A 79 -7.86 -4.17 4.59
C LYS A 79 -7.40 -3.50 5.87
N GLN A 80 -8.34 -3.02 6.66
CA GLN A 80 -8.07 -2.29 7.89
C GLN A 80 -8.99 -2.78 9.00
N LYS A 81 -8.43 -2.98 10.18
CA LYS A 81 -9.22 -3.36 11.36
C LYS A 81 -10.13 -2.20 11.77
N GLN A 82 -11.29 -2.53 12.29
CA GLN A 82 -12.21 -1.53 12.84
C GLN A 82 -11.56 -0.83 14.04
N TYR A 83 -11.75 0.48 14.14
CA TYR A 83 -11.16 1.33 15.20
C TYR A 83 -9.63 1.33 15.26
N ALA A 84 -8.95 1.07 14.16
CA ALA A 84 -7.50 1.12 14.04
C ALA A 84 -7.07 2.16 13.00
N PRO A 85 -7.19 3.48 13.30
CA PRO A 85 -6.76 4.53 12.39
C PRO A 85 -5.23 4.52 12.25
N MET A 86 -4.74 4.86 11.06
CA MET A 86 -3.32 5.07 10.78
C MET A 86 -3.01 6.55 10.59
N SER A 87 -1.82 6.97 10.99
CA SER A 87 -1.32 8.33 10.72
C SER A 87 -1.08 8.55 9.21
N VAL A 88 -0.97 9.81 8.78
CA VAL A 88 -0.66 10.12 7.37
C VAL A 88 0.67 9.53 6.95
N ALA A 89 1.67 9.58 7.81
CA ALA A 89 2.99 9.00 7.55
C ALA A 89 2.95 7.48 7.39
N GLN A 90 2.22 6.79 8.26
CA GLN A 90 2.02 5.33 8.18
C GLN A 90 1.33 4.94 6.87
N GLN A 91 0.22 5.60 6.52
CA GLN A 91 -0.48 5.36 5.26
C GLN A 91 0.43 5.61 4.05
N ALA A 92 1.18 6.72 4.07
CA ALA A 92 2.11 7.07 3.00
C ALA A 92 3.23 6.02 2.84
N LEU A 93 3.81 5.57 3.95
CA LEU A 93 4.86 4.56 3.94
C LEU A 93 4.36 3.21 3.40
N SER A 94 3.17 2.75 3.82
CA SER A 94 2.54 1.53 3.30
C SER A 94 2.33 1.61 1.79
N LEU A 95 1.76 2.72 1.30
CA LEU A 95 1.53 2.92 -0.14
C LEU A 95 2.83 3.01 -0.93
N TYR A 96 3.84 3.72 -0.41
CA TYR A 96 5.16 3.82 -1.02
C TYR A 96 5.82 2.44 -1.16
N THR A 97 5.79 1.65 -0.10
CA THR A 97 6.42 0.33 -0.05
C THR A 97 5.78 -0.64 -1.06
N ALA A 98 4.46 -0.60 -1.21
CA ALA A 98 3.75 -1.40 -2.20
C ALA A 98 4.00 -0.90 -3.63
N ASP A 99 3.95 0.41 -3.85
CA ASP A 99 4.15 1.02 -5.18
C ASP A 99 5.55 0.74 -5.74
N ARG A 100 6.57 0.77 -4.88
CA ARG A 100 7.96 0.47 -5.24
C ARG A 100 8.28 -1.02 -5.31
N GLY A 101 7.31 -1.89 -5.05
CA GLY A 101 7.45 -3.34 -5.16
C GLY A 101 8.23 -4.00 -4.02
N TYR A 102 8.48 -3.32 -2.92
CA TYR A 102 9.21 -3.88 -1.77
C TYR A 102 8.47 -5.03 -1.06
N MET A 103 7.19 -5.23 -1.38
CA MET A 103 6.36 -6.32 -0.85
C MET A 103 6.22 -7.51 -1.81
N ALA A 104 6.90 -7.49 -2.96
CA ALA A 104 6.73 -8.53 -3.98
C ALA A 104 7.22 -9.92 -3.54
N ASP A 105 8.16 -9.96 -2.63
CA ASP A 105 8.76 -11.16 -2.03
C ASP A 105 8.14 -11.54 -0.68
N VAL A 106 7.12 -10.81 -0.23
CA VAL A 106 6.40 -11.08 1.02
C VAL A 106 5.16 -11.94 0.73
N ASP A 107 4.98 -13.00 1.50
CA ASP A 107 3.77 -13.82 1.42
C ASP A 107 2.51 -12.97 1.65
N VAL A 108 1.50 -13.16 0.81
CA VAL A 108 0.25 -12.37 0.86
C VAL A 108 -0.39 -12.37 2.25
N GLU A 109 -0.34 -13.49 2.95
CA GLU A 109 -0.89 -13.65 4.30
C GLU A 109 -0.10 -12.86 5.37
N LYS A 110 1.15 -12.53 5.09
CA LYS A 110 2.05 -11.80 5.98
C LYS A 110 2.15 -10.30 5.71
N ILE A 111 1.50 -9.80 4.66
CA ILE A 111 1.58 -8.38 4.26
C ILE A 111 1.14 -7.45 5.40
N LEU A 112 0.06 -7.78 6.12
CA LEU A 112 -0.40 -6.95 7.23
C LEU A 112 0.53 -7.01 8.46
N ASP A 113 1.19 -8.13 8.68
CA ASP A 113 2.19 -8.27 9.74
C ASP A 113 3.47 -7.50 9.38
N PHE A 114 3.88 -7.57 8.11
CA PHE A 114 4.96 -6.75 7.55
C PHE A 114 4.65 -5.26 7.72
N GLU A 115 3.44 -4.81 7.35
CA GLU A 115 2.99 -3.42 7.50
C GLU A 115 3.07 -2.97 8.97
N ALA A 116 2.54 -3.77 9.89
CA ALA A 116 2.55 -3.44 11.32
C ALA A 116 3.99 -3.33 11.86
N ALA A 117 4.88 -4.24 11.48
CA ALA A 117 6.29 -4.20 11.86
C ALA A 117 7.02 -3.00 11.26
N LEU A 118 6.74 -2.66 9.99
CA LEU A 118 7.31 -1.49 9.31
C LEU A 118 6.88 -0.18 9.98
N HIS A 119 5.61 -0.07 10.39
CA HIS A 119 5.13 1.10 11.16
C HIS A 119 5.80 1.21 12.52
N GLY A 120 6.01 0.08 13.22
CA GLY A 120 6.78 0.07 14.46
C GLY A 120 8.23 0.51 14.26
N TYR A 121 8.84 0.09 13.17
CA TYR A 121 10.20 0.48 12.79
C TYR A 121 10.31 1.98 12.44
N LEU A 122 9.34 2.52 11.70
CA LEU A 122 9.26 3.98 11.44
C LEU A 122 9.23 4.78 12.74
N ALA A 123 8.37 4.41 13.67
CA ALA A 123 8.23 5.10 14.96
C ALA A 123 9.51 5.02 15.81
N ALA A 124 10.22 3.88 15.75
CA ALA A 124 11.43 3.67 16.54
C ALA A 124 12.67 4.38 15.95
N GLU A 125 12.88 4.29 14.64
CA GLU A 125 14.11 4.72 13.97
C GLU A 125 14.01 6.12 13.35
N LYS A 126 12.82 6.54 12.95
CA LYS A 126 12.58 7.80 12.22
C LYS A 126 11.33 8.53 12.75
N GLY A 127 11.15 8.57 14.07
CA GLY A 127 9.99 9.23 14.70
C GLY A 127 9.87 10.72 14.32
N GLU A 128 10.99 11.41 14.14
CA GLU A 128 11.00 12.82 13.69
C GLU A 128 10.43 12.96 12.26
N LEU A 129 10.76 12.02 11.37
CA LEU A 129 10.20 11.97 10.01
C LEU A 129 8.70 11.70 10.05
N GLU A 130 8.24 10.80 10.93
CA GLU A 130 6.82 10.53 11.10
C GLU A 130 6.07 11.79 11.55
N GLU A 131 6.59 12.51 12.55
CA GLU A 131 6.00 13.74 13.06
C GLU A 131 6.01 14.86 12.00
N GLN A 132 7.11 15.03 11.28
CA GLN A 132 7.22 15.97 10.17
C GLN A 132 6.13 15.73 9.11
N ILE A 133 5.98 14.49 8.65
CA ILE A 133 4.99 14.14 7.62
C ILE A 133 3.56 14.36 8.15
N ASN A 134 3.29 13.96 9.39
CA ASN A 134 1.96 14.11 9.98
C ASN A 134 1.58 15.58 10.16
N THR A 135 2.55 16.47 10.35
CA THR A 135 2.32 17.91 10.54
C THR A 135 2.22 18.65 9.21
N THR A 136 3.12 18.37 8.26
CA THR A 136 3.22 19.13 7.01
C THR A 136 2.41 18.52 5.87
N GLY A 137 2.30 17.19 5.83
CA GLY A 137 1.71 16.45 4.71
C GLY A 137 2.44 16.65 3.40
N ASP A 138 3.68 17.15 3.43
CA ASP A 138 4.48 17.42 2.24
C ASP A 138 5.13 16.17 1.67
N TRP A 139 5.51 16.27 0.39
CA TRP A 139 6.30 15.27 -0.33
C TRP A 139 7.43 15.97 -1.06
N ASN A 140 8.64 15.47 -0.89
CA ASN A 140 9.85 15.93 -1.57
C ASN A 140 10.86 14.78 -1.70
N ASP A 141 11.94 15.01 -2.43
CA ASP A 141 12.98 14.02 -2.69
C ASP A 141 13.69 13.55 -1.42
N ASP A 142 13.80 14.41 -0.42
CA ASP A 142 14.39 14.06 0.88
C ASP A 142 13.53 13.04 1.62
N ILE A 143 12.22 13.26 1.70
CA ILE A 143 11.27 12.29 2.30
C ILE A 143 11.28 10.97 1.51
N GLU A 144 11.34 11.02 0.18
CA GLU A 144 11.43 9.82 -0.65
C GLU A 144 12.70 9.01 -0.36
N ASN A 145 13.85 9.69 -0.25
CA ASN A 145 15.11 9.05 0.09
C ASN A 145 15.09 8.44 1.49
N GLN A 146 14.54 9.16 2.47
CA GLN A 146 14.40 8.64 3.83
C GLN A 146 13.47 7.43 3.91
N PHE A 147 12.37 7.40 3.15
CA PHE A 147 11.50 6.23 3.04
C PHE A 147 12.22 5.05 2.40
N LYS A 148 12.99 5.30 1.34
CA LYS A 148 13.79 4.28 0.67
C LYS A 148 14.78 3.64 1.64
N GLU A 149 15.61 4.46 2.30
CA GLU A 149 16.59 3.99 3.30
C GLU A 149 15.91 3.17 4.40
N LEU A 150 14.82 3.69 4.96
CA LEU A 150 14.09 3.04 6.04
C LEU A 150 13.56 1.66 5.63
N VAL A 151 12.96 1.54 4.44
CA VAL A 151 12.42 0.26 3.96
C VAL A 151 13.55 -0.73 3.64
N GLU A 152 14.65 -0.27 3.02
CA GLU A 152 15.80 -1.10 2.70
C GLU A 152 16.49 -1.62 3.98
N ASP A 153 16.62 -0.79 5.00
CA ASP A 153 17.22 -1.20 6.27
C ASP A 153 16.29 -2.12 7.06
N PHE A 154 14.99 -1.83 7.06
CA PHE A 154 14.00 -2.73 7.64
C PHE A 154 14.06 -4.13 7.03
N LYS A 155 14.12 -4.24 5.70
CA LYS A 155 14.22 -5.55 5.00
C LYS A 155 15.52 -6.28 5.24
N LYS A 156 16.61 -5.62 5.65
CA LYS A 156 17.86 -6.28 6.07
C LYS A 156 17.75 -6.88 7.47
N THR A 157 16.91 -6.28 8.32
CA THR A 157 16.81 -6.67 9.73
C THR A 157 15.74 -7.72 9.98
N GLN A 158 14.74 -7.82 9.11
CA GLN A 158 13.59 -8.71 9.26
C GLN A 158 13.29 -9.47 7.97
N THR A 159 12.91 -10.75 8.13
CA THR A 159 12.48 -11.64 7.03
C THR A 159 11.02 -12.03 7.26
N PHE A 160 10.17 -11.92 6.24
CA PHE A 160 8.74 -12.24 6.29
C PHE A 160 8.36 -13.34 5.31
#